data_6529e68b34f57dc2c090fa5dbc40a1c1
#
_entry.id   6529e68b34f57dc2c090fa5dbc40a1c1
#
_cell.length_a   1.000
_cell.length_b   1.000
_cell.length_c   1.000
_cell.angle_alpha   90.00
_cell.angle_beta   90.00
_cell.angle_gamma   90.00
#
_symmetry.space_group_name_H-M   'P 1'
#
loop_
_entity.id
_entity.type
_entity.pdbx_description
1 polymer ?
#
loop_
_entity_poly.entity_id
_entity_poly.type
_entity_poly.pdbx_seq_one_letter_code
_entity_poly.pdbx_strand_id
1 'polypeptide(L)'
;SYTAFTFGKGRVLRKMDGTLEFVVPVENTGSCAGGNVVQLYVSRPDDAEGPVKTLRGYTRIYLESGQRTLARIPIDEETFLWWNPASGRMDPLPGEYILHYGDSSAGSALQTVMYRF
;
A
#
# COMPACT_ATOMS: atom_id res chain seq x y z
N SER A 1 20.93 -13.40 0.90
CA SER A 1 20.50 -12.23 0.15
C SER A 1 21.35 -11.02 0.50
N TYR A 2 21.68 -10.26 -0.51
CA TYR A 2 22.53 -9.09 -0.34
C TYR A 2 21.72 -7.82 -0.07
N THR A 3 20.42 -7.86 -0.38
CA THR A 3 19.50 -6.79 -0.04
C THR A 3 18.44 -7.34 0.89
N ALA A 4 18.02 -6.53 1.84
CA ALA A 4 16.93 -6.87 2.74
C ALA A 4 16.21 -5.57 3.09
N PHE A 5 14.91 -5.53 2.81
CA PHE A 5 14.11 -4.34 3.05
C PHE A 5 13.18 -4.59 4.22
N THR A 6 13.17 -3.67 5.18
CA THR A 6 12.24 -3.70 6.30
C THR A 6 11.27 -2.54 6.16
N PHE A 7 10.02 -2.78 6.54
CA PHE A 7 8.94 -1.83 6.41
C PHE A 7 8.46 -1.42 7.78
N GLY A 8 8.40 -0.12 8.04
CA GLY A 8 7.77 0.41 9.24
C GLY A 8 6.26 0.48 9.06
N LYS A 9 5.60 1.15 9.99
CA LYS A 9 4.15 1.29 9.96
C LYS A 9 3.72 2.28 8.90
N GLY A 10 2.86 1.83 7.98
CA GLY A 10 2.27 2.68 6.96
C GLY A 10 1.14 3.51 7.50
N ARG A 11 0.87 4.63 6.86
CA ARG A 11 -0.24 5.50 7.22
C ARG A 11 -0.67 6.34 6.03
N VAL A 12 -1.86 6.91 6.12
CA VAL A 12 -2.38 7.83 5.11
C VAL A 12 -2.13 9.25 5.58
N LEU A 13 -1.56 10.06 4.70
CA LEU A 13 -1.34 11.49 4.95
C LEU A 13 -2.13 12.32 3.96
N ARG A 14 -2.73 13.40 4.45
CA ARG A 14 -3.36 14.41 3.61
C ARG A 14 -2.34 15.52 3.35
N LYS A 15 -2.12 15.81 2.07
CA LYS A 15 -1.20 16.88 1.67
C LYS A 15 -1.90 18.24 1.76
N MET A 16 -1.13 19.31 1.68
CA MET A 16 -1.67 20.67 1.79
C MET A 16 -2.66 20.98 0.68
N ASP A 17 -2.49 20.38 -0.50
CA ASP A 17 -3.41 20.58 -1.63
C ASP A 17 -4.68 19.70 -1.52
N GLY A 18 -4.83 18.95 -0.43
CA GLY A 18 -6.00 18.10 -0.19
C GLY A 18 -5.89 16.69 -0.74
N THR A 19 -4.86 16.40 -1.51
CA THR A 19 -4.64 15.03 -2.00
C THR A 19 -4.10 14.13 -0.90
N LEU A 20 -4.24 12.82 -1.09
CA LEU A 20 -3.83 11.83 -0.10
C LEU A 20 -2.67 11.01 -0.63
N GLU A 21 -1.82 10.57 0.29
CA GLU A 21 -0.77 9.61 0.01
C GLU A 21 -0.76 8.53 1.08
N PHE A 22 -0.49 7.30 0.67
CA PHE A 22 -0.08 6.26 1.59
C PHE A 22 1.43 6.32 1.70
N VAL A 23 1.95 6.41 2.92
CA VAL A 23 3.38 6.53 3.17
C VAL A 23 3.83 5.44 4.11
N VAL A 24 5.01 4.88 3.85
CA VAL A 24 5.57 3.83 4.67
C VAL A 24 7.09 3.96 4.75
N PRO A 25 7.66 3.92 5.97
CA PRO A 25 9.12 3.93 6.11
C PRO A 25 9.70 2.62 5.60
N VAL A 26 10.77 2.70 4.83
CA VAL A 26 11.47 1.54 4.29
C VAL A 26 12.95 1.72 4.54
N GLU A 27 13.63 0.66 4.95
CA GLU A 27 15.06 0.66 5.19
C GLU A 27 15.69 -0.53 4.48
N ASN A 28 16.83 -0.31 3.83
CA ASN A 28 17.64 -1.40 3.30
C ASN A 28 18.62 -1.82 4.39
N THR A 29 18.34 -2.95 5.02
CA THR A 29 19.19 -3.51 6.08
C THR A 29 20.20 -4.51 5.55
N GLY A 30 20.22 -4.74 4.24
CA GLY A 30 21.18 -5.64 3.61
C GLY A 30 22.53 -5.00 3.42
N SER A 31 23.46 -5.78 2.91
CA SER A 31 24.84 -5.34 2.73
C SER A 31 25.11 -4.67 1.39
N CYS A 32 24.18 -4.71 0.47
CA CYS A 32 24.31 -4.13 -0.87
C CYS A 32 23.15 -3.22 -1.19
N ALA A 33 23.41 -2.23 -2.04
CA ALA A 33 22.35 -1.38 -2.60
C ALA A 33 21.42 -2.21 -3.47
N GLY A 34 20.17 -1.78 -3.59
CA GLY A 34 19.22 -2.44 -4.46
C GLY A 34 17.92 -1.69 -4.60
N GLY A 35 17.16 -2.12 -5.59
CA GLY A 35 15.83 -1.60 -5.85
C GLY A 35 14.75 -2.53 -5.34
N ASN A 36 13.58 -1.97 -5.11
CA ASN A 36 12.41 -2.72 -4.71
C ASN A 36 11.15 -2.02 -5.18
N VAL A 37 10.05 -2.75 -5.22
CA VAL A 37 8.74 -2.19 -5.55
C VAL A 37 7.87 -2.32 -4.31
N VAL A 38 7.44 -1.19 -3.78
CA VAL A 38 6.51 -1.15 -2.65
C VAL A 38 5.10 -1.17 -3.22
N GLN A 39 4.29 -2.11 -2.77
CA GLN A 39 2.96 -2.34 -3.29
C GLN A 39 1.90 -2.07 -2.25
N LEU A 40 0.77 -1.55 -2.69
CA LEU A 40 -0.40 -1.32 -1.85
C LEU A 40 -1.58 -2.10 -2.42
N TYR A 41 -2.08 -3.02 -1.61
CA TYR A 41 -3.30 -3.77 -1.90
C TYR A 41 -4.40 -3.28 -0.98
N VAL A 42 -5.64 -3.39 -1.44
CA VAL A 42 -6.79 -2.92 -0.69
C VAL A 42 -7.83 -4.03 -0.62
N SER A 43 -8.43 -4.20 0.54
CA SER A 43 -9.56 -5.09 0.74
C SER A 43 -10.59 -4.44 1.65
N ARG A 44 -11.78 -5.03 1.71
CA ARG A 44 -12.83 -4.58 2.64
C ARG A 44 -13.06 -5.68 3.68
N PRO A 45 -13.18 -5.30 4.96
CA PRO A 45 -13.31 -6.31 6.02
C PRO A 45 -14.59 -7.15 5.94
N ASP A 46 -15.65 -6.59 5.36
CA ASP A 46 -16.96 -7.26 5.31
C ASP A 46 -17.39 -7.67 3.90
N ASP A 47 -16.48 -7.66 2.94
CA ASP A 47 -16.77 -8.15 1.60
C ASP A 47 -16.28 -9.60 1.47
N ALA A 48 -17.11 -10.52 1.92
CA ALA A 48 -16.75 -11.94 1.93
C ALA A 48 -16.79 -12.57 0.53
N GLU A 49 -17.48 -11.95 -0.42
CA GLU A 49 -17.62 -12.47 -1.78
C GLU A 49 -16.77 -11.73 -2.80
N GLY A 50 -16.15 -10.62 -2.39
CA GLY A 50 -15.27 -9.87 -3.25
C GLY A 50 -13.86 -10.45 -3.29
N PRO A 51 -12.96 -9.85 -4.06
CA PRO A 51 -11.57 -10.27 -4.07
C PRO A 51 -10.96 -10.09 -2.68
N VAL A 52 -10.09 -11.03 -2.29
CA VAL A 52 -9.44 -10.95 -0.99
C VAL A 52 -8.67 -9.64 -0.85
N LYS A 53 -7.94 -9.28 -1.89
CA LYS A 53 -7.31 -7.96 -1.96
C LYS A 53 -6.97 -7.64 -3.40
N THR A 54 -6.93 -6.36 -3.71
CA THR A 54 -6.67 -5.87 -5.07
C THR A 54 -5.50 -4.90 -5.04
N LEU A 55 -4.56 -5.06 -5.97
CA LEU A 55 -3.44 -4.13 -6.12
C LEU A 55 -3.98 -2.78 -6.58
N ARG A 56 -3.73 -1.73 -5.81
CA ARG A 56 -4.24 -0.38 -6.09
C ARG A 56 -3.16 0.66 -6.28
N GLY A 57 -1.92 0.34 -5.97
CA GLY A 57 -0.84 1.28 -6.18
C GLY A 57 0.52 0.66 -5.91
N TYR A 58 1.54 1.33 -6.38
CA TYR A 58 2.90 0.92 -6.12
C TYR A 58 3.85 2.08 -6.33
N THR A 59 5.05 1.94 -5.78
CA THR A 59 6.13 2.87 -6.06
C THR A 59 7.45 2.11 -6.08
N ARG A 60 8.38 2.56 -6.91
CA ARG A 60 9.71 1.98 -7.00
C ARG A 60 10.65 2.78 -6.13
N ILE A 61 11.51 2.07 -5.41
CA ILE A 61 12.54 2.71 -4.59
C ILE A 61 13.88 2.07 -4.90
N TYR A 62 14.94 2.82 -4.64
CA TYR A 62 16.31 2.35 -4.70
C TYR A 62 17.04 2.88 -3.47
N LEU A 63 17.63 1.98 -2.70
CA LEU A 63 18.32 2.36 -1.45
C LEU A 63 19.70 1.75 -1.39
N GLU A 64 20.65 2.56 -0.96
CA GLU A 64 21.96 2.07 -0.59
C GLU A 64 21.88 1.25 0.70
N SER A 65 22.90 0.45 0.96
CA SER A 65 22.97 -0.30 2.22
C SER A 65 22.84 0.65 3.41
N GLY A 66 21.93 0.34 4.33
CA GLY A 66 21.67 1.16 5.51
C GLY A 66 20.85 2.41 5.29
N GLN A 67 20.46 2.68 4.06
CA GLN A 67 19.67 3.88 3.75
C GLN A 67 18.19 3.65 4.05
N ARG A 68 17.53 4.72 4.48
CA ARG A 68 16.07 4.74 4.72
C ARG A 68 15.40 5.75 3.83
N THR A 69 14.14 5.49 3.53
CA THR A 69 13.29 6.45 2.83
C THR A 69 11.85 6.31 3.30
N LEU A 70 11.06 7.31 2.99
CA LEU A 70 9.61 7.24 3.16
C LEU A 70 9.02 6.98 1.78
N ALA A 71 8.57 5.76 1.53
CA ALA A 71 7.93 5.42 0.27
C ALA A 71 6.55 6.06 0.23
N ARG A 72 6.18 6.63 -0.92
CA ARG A 72 4.93 7.39 -1.08
C ARG A 72 4.15 6.82 -2.25
N ILE A 73 2.90 6.47 -2.02
CA ILE A 73 2.00 5.97 -3.04
C ILE A 73 0.78 6.89 -3.06
N PRO A 74 0.53 7.62 -4.16
CA PRO A 74 -0.66 8.47 -4.25
C PRO A 74 -1.91 7.61 -4.15
N ILE A 75 -2.90 8.09 -3.41
CA ILE A 75 -4.21 7.45 -3.34
C ILE A 75 -5.30 8.49 -3.62
N ASP A 76 -6.38 8.02 -4.21
CA ASP A 76 -7.52 8.86 -4.57
C ASP A 76 -8.78 8.02 -4.58
N GLU A 77 -9.84 8.52 -5.20
CA GLU A 77 -11.11 7.79 -5.27
C GLU A 77 -10.97 6.45 -5.98
N GLU A 78 -10.08 6.36 -6.98
CA GLU A 78 -9.88 5.11 -7.73
C GLU A 78 -9.27 4.01 -6.86
N THR A 79 -8.54 4.39 -5.83
CA THR A 79 -7.98 3.44 -4.87
C THR A 79 -9.08 2.66 -4.15
N PHE A 80 -10.26 3.27 -4.01
CA PHE A 80 -11.38 2.73 -3.23
C PHE A 80 -12.57 2.35 -4.11
N LEU A 81 -12.33 2.07 -5.39
CA LEU A 81 -13.37 1.55 -6.26
C LEU A 81 -13.74 0.14 -5.84
N TRP A 82 -15.02 -0.09 -5.66
CA TRP A 82 -15.55 -1.38 -5.25
C TRP A 82 -16.89 -1.62 -5.94
N TRP A 83 -17.26 -2.88 -6.09
CA TRP A 83 -18.55 -3.20 -6.70
C TRP A 83 -19.68 -2.65 -5.82
N ASN A 84 -20.55 -1.86 -6.44
CA ASN A 84 -21.70 -1.28 -5.78
C ASN A 84 -22.97 -1.94 -6.34
N PRO A 85 -23.62 -2.83 -5.57
CA PRO A 85 -24.84 -3.50 -6.07
C PRO A 85 -26.00 -2.52 -6.30
N ALA A 86 -26.03 -1.38 -5.62
CA ALA A 86 -27.08 -0.39 -5.81
C ALA A 86 -27.01 0.28 -7.18
N SER A 87 -25.81 0.50 -7.72
CA SER A 87 -25.62 1.12 -9.04
C SER A 87 -25.32 0.09 -10.13
N GLY A 88 -24.93 -1.14 -9.75
CA GLY A 88 -24.54 -2.16 -10.69
C GLY A 88 -23.20 -1.91 -11.36
N ARG A 89 -22.32 -1.16 -10.71
CA ARG A 89 -21.01 -0.82 -11.26
C ARG A 89 -19.99 -0.58 -10.15
N MET A 90 -18.71 -0.41 -10.55
CA MET A 90 -17.64 -0.04 -9.63
C MET A 90 -17.77 1.45 -9.30
N ASP A 91 -17.87 1.77 -8.03
CA ASP A 91 -17.96 3.13 -7.52
C ASP A 91 -16.98 3.31 -6.37
N PRO A 92 -16.53 4.56 -6.10
CA PRO A 92 -15.82 4.84 -4.85
C PRO A 92 -16.79 4.66 -3.69
N LEU A 93 -16.63 3.60 -2.92
CA LEU A 93 -17.54 3.31 -1.81
C LEU A 93 -16.97 3.79 -0.50
N PRO A 94 -17.72 4.59 0.28
CA PRO A 94 -17.27 4.96 1.62
C PRO A 94 -17.29 3.76 2.56
N GLY A 95 -16.50 3.84 3.62
CA GLY A 95 -16.45 2.83 4.65
C GLY A 95 -15.05 2.44 5.01
N GLU A 96 -14.93 1.34 5.73
CA GLU A 96 -13.63 0.86 6.19
C GLU A 96 -12.96 -0.03 5.15
N TYR A 97 -11.66 0.16 5.01
CA TYR A 97 -10.81 -0.63 4.14
C TYR A 97 -9.60 -1.13 4.92
N ILE A 98 -9.02 -2.22 4.45
CA ILE A 98 -7.75 -2.72 4.94
C ILE A 98 -6.71 -2.43 3.86
N LEU A 99 -5.66 -1.71 4.23
CA LEU A 99 -4.53 -1.44 3.34
C LEU A 99 -3.43 -2.43 3.67
N HIS A 100 -3.03 -3.22 2.66
CA HIS A 100 -1.98 -4.23 2.78
C HIS A 100 -0.77 -3.73 2.02
N TYR A 101 0.38 -3.70 2.65
CA TYR A 101 1.55 -3.12 2.02
C TYR A 101 2.80 -3.95 2.29
N GLY A 102 3.75 -3.82 1.38
CA GLY A 102 5.00 -4.53 1.42
C GLY A 102 5.59 -4.62 0.04
N ASP A 103 6.48 -5.57 -0.15
CA ASP A 103 7.07 -5.80 -1.46
C ASP A 103 6.54 -7.11 -2.04
N SER A 104 7.02 -7.44 -3.24
CA SER A 104 6.60 -8.64 -3.96
C SER A 104 7.45 -9.86 -3.63
N SER A 105 8.28 -9.80 -2.60
CA SER A 105 9.14 -10.92 -2.25
C SER A 105 8.31 -12.13 -1.86
N ALA A 106 8.65 -13.27 -2.44
CA ALA A 106 7.98 -14.53 -2.11
C ALA A 106 8.17 -14.84 -0.63
N GLY A 107 7.10 -15.20 0.04
CA GLY A 107 7.13 -15.53 1.46
C GLY A 107 7.08 -14.34 2.40
N SER A 108 7.09 -13.12 1.90
CA SER A 108 6.90 -11.94 2.72
C SER A 108 5.44 -11.79 3.10
N ALA A 109 5.18 -11.62 4.40
CA ALA A 109 3.84 -11.29 4.85
C ALA A 109 3.63 -9.79 4.69
N LEU A 110 2.51 -9.41 4.07
CA LEU A 110 2.16 -8.00 3.98
C LEU A 110 1.71 -7.49 5.34
N GLN A 111 2.10 -6.27 5.66
CA GLN A 111 1.59 -5.58 6.84
C GLN A 111 0.27 -4.92 6.50
N THR A 112 -0.55 -4.65 7.50
CA THR A 112 -1.87 -4.07 7.28
C THR A 112 -2.11 -2.88 8.18
N VAL A 113 -2.96 -1.98 7.68
CA VAL A 113 -3.46 -0.87 8.46
C VAL A 113 -4.90 -0.60 8.01
N MET A 114 -5.76 -0.21 8.94
CA MET A 114 -7.14 0.13 8.62
C MET A 114 -7.23 1.59 8.18
N TYR A 115 -8.12 1.86 7.23
CA TYR A 115 -8.38 3.21 6.77
C TYR A 115 -9.87 3.37 6.48
N ARG A 116 -10.44 4.49 6.90
CA ARG A 116 -11.82 4.83 6.60
C ARG A 116 -11.86 5.90 5.51
N PHE A 117 -12.45 5.51 4.41
CA PHE A 117 -12.62 6.40 3.25
C PHE A 117 -13.94 7.15 3.34
#